data_6cd61871ebf317a99a26bd8204e08016
#
_entry.id   6cd61871ebf317a99a26bd8204e08016
#
_cell.length_a   1.000
_cell.length_b   1.000
_cell.length_c   1.000
_cell.angle_alpha   90.00
_cell.angle_beta   90.00
_cell.angle_gamma   90.00
#
_symmetry.space_group_name_H-M   'P 1'
#
loop_
_entity.id
_entity.type
_entity.pdbx_description
1 polymer ?
#
loop_
_entity_poly.entity_id
_entity_poly.type
_entity_poly.pdbx_seq_one_letter_code
_entity_poly.pdbx_strand_id
1 'polypeptide(L)'
;MKTKSPMPFSCGLLASVWQAAFVLSSCVGVTVARATALPATDHPTTTAAEFLEVPVRPVAIGHHGVGPNLGGDPTIPIENTVDSVKLAYSLGARVVEVDVQLTKDGKLAVFHDDFLSDFTCIDSLTMDQVQERLPFVPELHQVLAVARQFNRQAGNALGGILIVELKALSPHCDPHDNLEQTIVSTAVAEIQQAKMDDQVMFDSFSPALLLLAAQTAPAIPRELDISGLQLLTPAQVEAVTGLPVTIMTNKKNSLGLTWAEIGQVFRLPGYASVQQFLGTGIATQVRVVGGEMNFFGPAEQQQPGSGAAFVAAAHSLGLRVFADPAQTAADWNFFAGLGVDAIYSNIPLGVQLQPAIPNPLP
;
A
#
# COMPACT_ATOMS: atom_id res chain seq x y z
N MET A 1 27.69 25.53 54.75
CA MET A 1 27.60 25.57 53.30
C MET A 1 28.28 24.33 52.75
N LYS A 2 27.55 23.31 52.36
CA LYS A 2 28.07 22.10 51.70
C LYS A 2 27.42 21.99 50.35
N THR A 3 28.17 22.22 49.31
CA THR A 3 27.81 22.04 47.92
C THR A 3 27.69 20.57 47.60
N LYS A 4 26.53 20.11 47.16
CA LYS A 4 26.35 18.76 46.61
C LYS A 4 26.64 18.78 45.10
N SER A 5 27.59 18.00 44.68
CA SER A 5 27.86 17.65 43.27
C SER A 5 26.74 16.76 42.75
N PRO A 6 26.35 16.90 41.46
CA PRO A 6 25.47 15.94 40.83
C PRO A 6 26.22 14.71 40.35
N MET A 7 25.65 13.54 40.60
CA MET A 7 26.13 12.26 40.07
C MET A 7 25.87 12.17 38.56
N PRO A 8 26.73 11.52 37.79
CA PRO A 8 26.50 11.27 36.40
C PRO A 8 25.56 10.06 36.23
N PHE A 9 24.46 10.24 35.52
CA PHE A 9 23.67 9.13 35.00
C PHE A 9 24.48 8.42 33.92
N SER A 10 24.75 7.16 34.14
CA SER A 10 25.38 6.27 33.18
C SER A 10 24.36 5.97 32.05
N CYS A 11 24.64 6.51 30.88
CA CYS A 11 24.03 6.09 29.61
C CYS A 11 24.78 4.81 29.18
N GLY A 12 24.24 3.68 29.55
CA GLY A 12 24.76 2.38 29.15
C GLY A 12 23.64 1.44 28.79
N LEU A 13 23.77 0.81 27.66
CA LEU A 13 22.91 -0.22 27.05
C LEU A 13 21.70 0.25 26.25
N LEU A 14 21.93 0.64 24.99
CA LEU A 14 21.11 0.32 23.82
C LEU A 14 21.88 0.73 22.53
N ALA A 15 23.13 0.31 22.42
CA ALA A 15 23.91 0.47 21.20
C ALA A 15 24.78 -0.79 21.00
N SER A 16 24.16 -1.90 20.69
CA SER A 16 24.89 -3.08 20.20
C SER A 16 23.95 -4.16 19.68
N VAL A 17 23.35 -4.00 18.51
CA VAL A 17 22.92 -5.12 17.63
C VAL A 17 22.89 -4.66 16.15
N TRP A 18 23.80 -3.80 15.71
CA TRP A 18 23.98 -3.50 14.29
C TRP A 18 25.45 -3.55 13.91
N GLN A 19 26.10 -4.67 14.11
CA GLN A 19 27.41 -4.98 13.50
C GLN A 19 27.62 -6.48 13.54
N ALA A 20 27.28 -7.18 12.49
CA ALA A 20 27.97 -8.37 11.97
C ALA A 20 27.18 -9.04 10.86
N ALA A 21 27.37 -8.62 9.62
CA ALA A 21 27.26 -9.49 8.44
C ALA A 21 27.90 -8.80 7.22
N PHE A 22 29.20 -8.53 7.29
CA PHE A 22 29.99 -8.40 6.07
C PHE A 22 30.42 -9.81 5.67
N VAL A 23 29.67 -10.44 4.81
CA VAL A 23 30.10 -11.62 4.05
C VAL A 23 30.54 -11.12 2.68
N LEU A 24 31.81 -11.39 2.38
CA LEU A 24 32.46 -11.19 1.11
C LEU A 24 31.59 -11.73 -0.03
N SER A 25 31.03 -10.83 -0.82
CA SER A 25 30.41 -11.20 -2.11
C SER A 25 31.47 -11.09 -3.19
N SER A 26 31.90 -12.25 -3.68
CA SER A 26 32.69 -12.40 -4.89
C SER A 26 31.90 -11.76 -6.06
N CYS A 27 32.54 -10.82 -6.76
CA CYS A 27 32.02 -10.26 -7.99
C CYS A 27 31.86 -11.35 -9.04
N VAL A 28 30.67 -11.92 -9.13
CA VAL A 28 30.24 -12.64 -10.33
C VAL A 28 29.67 -11.56 -11.26
N GLY A 29 30.40 -11.26 -12.33
CA GLY A 29 29.93 -10.36 -13.36
C GLY A 29 28.67 -10.95 -14.02
N VAL A 30 27.53 -10.47 -13.60
CA VAL A 30 26.27 -10.74 -14.29
C VAL A 30 26.24 -9.86 -15.54
N THR A 31 26.58 -10.46 -16.69
CA THR A 31 26.23 -9.88 -17.99
C THR A 31 24.72 -9.83 -18.08
N VAL A 32 24.15 -8.66 -17.84
CA VAL A 32 22.74 -8.40 -18.13
C VAL A 32 22.56 -8.53 -19.65
N ALA A 33 22.08 -9.67 -20.10
CA ALA A 33 21.61 -9.81 -21.46
C ALA A 33 20.49 -8.78 -21.66
N ARG A 34 20.70 -7.86 -22.60
CA ARG A 34 19.69 -6.91 -23.03
C ARG A 34 18.50 -7.72 -23.56
N ALA A 35 17.48 -7.89 -22.73
CA ALA A 35 16.24 -8.50 -23.18
C ALA A 35 15.70 -7.61 -24.31
N THR A 36 15.64 -8.16 -25.51
CA THR A 36 14.90 -7.52 -26.61
C THR A 36 13.45 -7.46 -26.17
N ALA A 37 12.90 -6.24 -26.06
CA ALA A 37 11.50 -6.05 -25.73
C ALA A 37 10.63 -6.85 -26.70
N LEU A 38 9.84 -7.76 -26.16
CA LEU A 38 8.87 -8.52 -26.95
C LEU A 38 7.80 -7.55 -27.47
N PRO A 39 7.22 -7.78 -28.66
CA PRO A 39 6.20 -6.90 -29.20
C PRO A 39 5.00 -6.80 -28.23
N ALA A 40 4.51 -5.59 -27.99
CA ALA A 40 3.31 -5.36 -27.21
C ALA A 40 2.09 -5.96 -27.92
N THR A 41 1.19 -6.59 -27.17
CA THR A 41 -0.11 -7.06 -27.68
C THR A 41 -1.16 -5.97 -27.46
N ASP A 42 -2.21 -5.96 -28.28
CA ASP A 42 -3.34 -5.00 -28.11
C ASP A 42 -4.26 -5.38 -26.94
N HIS A 43 -4.10 -6.58 -26.41
CA HIS A 43 -4.89 -7.10 -25.29
C HIS A 43 -4.00 -7.36 -24.07
N PRO A 44 -4.53 -7.17 -22.84
CA PRO A 44 -3.80 -7.52 -21.63
C PRO A 44 -3.49 -9.01 -21.59
N THR A 45 -2.36 -9.37 -21.00
CA THR A 45 -1.99 -10.77 -20.78
C THR A 45 -2.69 -11.39 -19.57
N THR A 46 -3.15 -10.54 -18.63
CA THR A 46 -3.93 -10.94 -17.45
C THR A 46 -4.78 -9.76 -17.00
N THR A 47 -6.02 -10.03 -16.63
CA THR A 47 -6.91 -9.05 -16.01
C THR A 47 -6.79 -9.07 -14.48
N ALA A 48 -7.21 -8.00 -13.83
CA ALA A 48 -7.29 -7.94 -12.37
C ALA A 48 -8.27 -9.01 -11.83
N ALA A 49 -9.36 -9.28 -12.55
CA ALA A 49 -10.29 -10.35 -12.18
C ALA A 49 -9.65 -11.74 -12.24
N GLU A 50 -8.88 -12.04 -13.29
CA GLU A 50 -8.14 -13.30 -13.42
C GLU A 50 -7.05 -13.43 -12.36
N PHE A 51 -6.38 -12.34 -11.99
CA PHE A 51 -5.43 -12.33 -10.88
C PHE A 51 -6.08 -12.80 -9.57
N LEU A 52 -7.29 -12.38 -9.28
CA LEU A 52 -8.01 -12.81 -8.08
C LEU A 52 -8.34 -14.31 -8.07
N GLU A 53 -8.31 -14.97 -9.21
CA GLU A 53 -8.55 -16.42 -9.34
C GLU A 53 -7.27 -17.26 -9.39
N VAL A 54 -6.07 -16.65 -9.35
CA VAL A 54 -4.79 -17.40 -9.36
C VAL A 54 -4.71 -18.34 -8.16
N PRO A 55 -4.40 -19.65 -8.38
CA PRO A 55 -4.43 -20.64 -7.30
C PRO A 55 -3.20 -20.62 -6.39
N VAL A 56 -2.07 -20.08 -6.87
CA VAL A 56 -0.81 -20.03 -6.09
C VAL A 56 -0.82 -18.83 -5.18
N ARG A 57 -0.72 -19.06 -3.88
CA ARG A 57 -0.85 -18.07 -2.82
C ARG A 57 0.26 -18.24 -1.75
N PRO A 58 0.66 -17.17 -1.02
CA PRO A 58 0.34 -15.78 -1.31
C PRO A 58 1.11 -15.21 -2.51
N VAL A 59 0.56 -14.17 -3.15
CA VAL A 59 1.23 -13.39 -4.20
C VAL A 59 1.84 -12.14 -3.55
N ALA A 60 3.06 -11.75 -3.97
CA ALA A 60 3.63 -10.47 -3.54
C ALA A 60 3.05 -9.33 -4.36
N ILE A 61 2.66 -8.25 -3.67
CA ILE A 61 2.28 -6.96 -4.24
C ILE A 61 3.43 -5.99 -3.93
N GLY A 62 3.91 -5.27 -4.93
CA GLY A 62 4.91 -4.24 -4.72
C GLY A 62 4.25 -3.02 -4.09
N HIS A 63 4.46 -2.79 -2.80
CA HIS A 63 3.88 -1.69 -2.03
C HIS A 63 4.59 -0.38 -2.36
N HIS A 64 3.87 0.67 -2.74
CA HIS A 64 4.41 1.94 -3.26
C HIS A 64 5.44 1.74 -4.40
N GLY A 65 5.29 0.67 -5.17
CA GLY A 65 6.30 0.21 -6.13
C GLY A 65 7.21 -0.86 -5.55
N VAL A 66 8.47 -0.54 -5.23
CA VAL A 66 9.45 -1.49 -4.63
C VAL A 66 9.55 -1.38 -3.12
N GLY A 67 8.65 -0.69 -2.47
CA GLY A 67 8.63 -0.43 -1.04
C GLY A 67 8.91 1.04 -0.70
N PRO A 68 8.56 1.46 0.53
CA PRO A 68 8.66 2.84 0.96
C PRO A 68 10.12 3.32 0.97
N ASN A 69 10.34 4.43 0.28
CA ASN A 69 11.62 5.16 0.28
C ASN A 69 11.37 6.63 -0.07
N LEU A 70 11.45 7.51 0.90
CA LEU A 70 11.36 8.96 0.70
C LEU A 70 12.73 9.60 0.36
N GLY A 71 13.64 8.83 -0.27
CA GLY A 71 14.97 9.31 -0.67
C GLY A 71 16.06 9.04 0.38
N GLY A 72 15.78 8.23 1.40
CA GLY A 72 16.75 7.83 2.42
C GLY A 72 17.73 6.74 1.95
N ASP A 73 17.32 5.90 1.02
CA ASP A 73 18.14 4.86 0.40
C ASP A 73 18.41 5.20 -1.07
N PRO A 74 19.65 5.53 -1.46
CA PRO A 74 19.97 5.85 -2.84
C PRO A 74 20.05 4.62 -3.77
N THR A 75 19.91 3.40 -3.24
CA THR A 75 20.01 2.15 -4.01
C THR A 75 18.68 1.72 -4.63
N ILE A 76 17.56 2.26 -4.15
CA ILE A 76 16.22 2.02 -4.68
C ILE A 76 15.54 3.36 -5.03
N PRO A 77 14.64 3.38 -6.02
CA PRO A 77 13.86 4.57 -6.35
C PRO A 77 13.03 5.08 -5.17
N ILE A 78 12.70 6.36 -5.20
CA ILE A 78 11.71 6.94 -4.29
C ILE A 78 10.37 6.23 -4.53
N GLU A 79 9.65 5.96 -3.45
CA GLU A 79 8.33 5.34 -3.47
C GLU A 79 7.32 6.13 -4.32
N ASN A 80 6.25 5.46 -4.76
CA ASN A 80 5.18 6.11 -5.53
C ASN A 80 5.68 6.86 -6.79
N THR A 81 6.80 6.42 -7.37
CA THR A 81 7.33 7.00 -8.61
C THR A 81 7.25 6.03 -9.78
N VAL A 82 7.31 6.60 -10.99
CA VAL A 82 7.40 5.80 -12.22
C VAL A 82 8.56 4.81 -12.18
N ASP A 83 9.71 5.22 -11.64
CA ASP A 83 10.90 4.36 -11.54
C ASP A 83 10.73 3.25 -10.51
N SER A 84 10.07 3.53 -9.38
CA SER A 84 9.75 2.52 -8.36
C SER A 84 8.83 1.43 -8.93
N VAL A 85 7.74 1.83 -9.56
CA VAL A 85 6.78 0.92 -10.21
C VAL A 85 7.44 0.11 -11.33
N LYS A 86 8.25 0.76 -12.17
CA LYS A 86 9.00 0.09 -13.24
C LYS A 86 10.00 -0.94 -12.71
N LEU A 87 10.71 -0.59 -11.62
CA LEU A 87 11.64 -1.52 -10.99
C LEU A 87 10.90 -2.71 -10.39
N ALA A 88 9.77 -2.50 -9.70
CA ALA A 88 8.95 -3.57 -9.13
C ALA A 88 8.56 -4.59 -10.20
N TYR A 89 7.99 -4.14 -11.32
CA TYR A 89 7.65 -5.04 -12.42
C TYR A 89 8.88 -5.72 -13.05
N SER A 90 10.00 -5.00 -13.15
CA SER A 90 11.25 -5.55 -13.70
C SER A 90 11.85 -6.63 -12.80
N LEU A 91 11.62 -6.56 -11.50
CA LEU A 91 12.00 -7.58 -10.51
C LEU A 91 11.03 -8.77 -10.48
N GLY A 92 9.92 -8.71 -11.24
CA GLY A 92 8.96 -9.80 -11.37
C GLY A 92 7.68 -9.63 -10.54
N ALA A 93 7.43 -8.45 -9.97
CA ALA A 93 6.12 -8.16 -9.40
C ALA A 93 5.04 -8.31 -10.48
N ARG A 94 3.93 -8.92 -10.12
CA ARG A 94 2.77 -9.08 -11.01
C ARG A 94 1.78 -7.97 -10.78
N VAL A 95 1.73 -7.54 -9.54
CA VAL A 95 0.86 -6.51 -9.02
C VAL A 95 1.73 -5.49 -8.31
N VAL A 96 1.46 -4.23 -8.54
CA VAL A 96 2.10 -3.11 -7.84
C VAL A 96 1.00 -2.20 -7.35
N GLU A 97 1.18 -1.67 -6.18
CA GLU A 97 0.27 -0.71 -5.57
C GLU A 97 0.91 0.68 -5.56
N VAL A 98 0.06 1.71 -5.70
CA VAL A 98 0.39 3.13 -5.55
C VAL A 98 -0.76 3.91 -4.95
N ASP A 99 -0.42 4.95 -4.21
CA ASP A 99 -1.36 5.89 -3.59
C ASP A 99 -1.67 7.07 -4.49
N VAL A 100 -2.89 7.60 -4.43
CA VAL A 100 -3.23 8.81 -5.17
C VAL A 100 -3.86 9.89 -4.29
N GLN A 101 -3.46 11.14 -4.57
CA GLN A 101 -3.98 12.33 -3.92
C GLN A 101 -4.53 13.29 -4.97
N LEU A 102 -5.70 13.88 -4.69
CA LEU A 102 -6.32 14.87 -5.56
C LEU A 102 -5.57 16.22 -5.44
N THR A 103 -5.25 16.83 -6.57
CA THR A 103 -4.70 18.18 -6.63
C THR A 103 -5.78 19.23 -6.88
N LYS A 104 -5.49 20.49 -6.60
CA LYS A 104 -6.42 21.62 -6.79
C LYS A 104 -6.94 21.77 -8.23
N ASP A 105 -6.14 21.40 -9.20
CA ASP A 105 -6.50 21.45 -10.63
C ASP A 105 -7.13 20.14 -11.13
N GLY A 106 -7.53 19.26 -10.21
CA GLY A 106 -8.28 18.04 -10.52
C GLY A 106 -7.46 16.93 -11.17
N LYS A 107 -6.14 16.90 -10.92
CA LYS A 107 -5.25 15.81 -11.30
C LYS A 107 -5.00 14.89 -10.13
N LEU A 108 -4.49 13.68 -10.38
CA LEU A 108 -4.09 12.74 -9.35
C LEU A 108 -2.57 12.68 -9.27
N ALA A 109 -2.02 13.21 -8.17
CA ALA A 109 -0.63 13.06 -7.79
C ALA A 109 -0.43 11.67 -7.17
N VAL A 110 0.59 10.92 -7.61
CA VAL A 110 0.91 9.62 -7.00
C VAL A 110 1.81 9.87 -5.79
N PHE A 111 1.19 9.93 -4.62
CA PHE A 111 1.82 10.30 -3.37
C PHE A 111 1.00 9.80 -2.17
N HIS A 112 1.66 9.33 -1.12
CA HIS A 112 1.00 8.71 0.01
C HIS A 112 0.25 9.69 0.90
N ASP A 113 0.91 10.74 1.40
CA ASP A 113 0.33 11.66 2.37
C ASP A 113 -0.58 12.70 1.69
N ASP A 114 -1.65 13.11 2.34
CA ASP A 114 -2.56 14.14 1.83
C ASP A 114 -2.04 15.57 2.06
N PHE A 115 -0.92 15.73 2.80
CA PHE A 115 -0.21 16.99 2.97
C PHE A 115 1.31 16.83 2.99
N LEU A 116 2.00 17.93 2.71
CA LEU A 116 3.46 18.02 2.74
C LEU A 116 3.98 18.17 4.18
N SER A 117 5.30 18.07 4.35
CA SER A 117 5.95 18.17 5.67
C SER A 117 5.72 19.50 6.40
N ASP A 118 5.30 20.53 5.69
CA ASP A 118 4.90 21.84 6.22
C ASP A 118 3.37 21.96 6.46
N PHE A 119 2.65 20.84 6.40
CA PHE A 119 1.18 20.74 6.51
C PHE A 119 0.40 21.41 5.38
N THR A 120 1.04 21.75 4.27
CA THR A 120 0.32 22.22 3.07
C THR A 120 -0.38 21.03 2.41
N CYS A 121 -1.70 21.08 2.32
CA CYS A 121 -2.49 20.02 1.70
C CYS A 121 -2.25 19.92 0.20
N ILE A 122 -2.18 18.69 -0.33
CA ILE A 122 -1.97 18.42 -1.77
C ILE A 122 -3.13 18.98 -2.59
N ASP A 123 -4.37 18.84 -2.11
CA ASP A 123 -5.58 19.38 -2.75
C ASP A 123 -5.64 20.91 -2.82
N SER A 124 -4.81 21.61 -2.06
CA SER A 124 -4.65 23.07 -2.14
C SER A 124 -3.65 23.53 -3.21
N LEU A 125 -2.87 22.61 -3.78
CA LEU A 125 -1.82 22.83 -4.76
C LEU A 125 -2.24 22.32 -6.14
N THR A 126 -1.87 23.05 -7.20
CA THR A 126 -1.91 22.48 -8.56
C THR A 126 -0.82 21.43 -8.72
N MET A 127 -0.95 20.53 -9.69
CA MET A 127 0.07 19.52 -9.95
C MET A 127 1.45 20.14 -10.21
N ASP A 128 1.51 21.24 -10.95
CA ASP A 128 2.77 21.95 -11.19
C ASP A 128 3.39 22.44 -9.87
N GLN A 129 2.57 22.95 -8.94
CA GLN A 129 3.03 23.38 -7.62
C GLN A 129 3.47 22.20 -6.72
N VAL A 130 2.83 21.04 -6.85
CA VAL A 130 3.30 19.81 -6.19
C VAL A 130 4.66 19.43 -6.73
N GLN A 131 4.83 19.40 -8.05
CA GLN A 131 6.10 19.02 -8.69
C GLN A 131 7.21 20.07 -8.50
N GLU A 132 6.88 21.34 -8.29
CA GLU A 132 7.88 22.35 -7.90
C GLU A 132 8.48 22.03 -6.52
N ARG A 133 7.68 21.51 -5.58
CA ARG A 133 8.12 21.13 -4.23
C ARG A 133 8.69 19.72 -4.14
N LEU A 134 8.08 18.78 -4.88
CA LEU A 134 8.41 17.37 -4.93
C LEU A 134 8.58 16.92 -6.41
N PRO A 135 9.73 17.19 -7.03
CA PRO A 135 9.93 16.96 -8.47
C PRO A 135 9.80 15.49 -8.91
N PHE A 136 9.83 14.56 -7.97
CA PHE A 136 9.73 13.14 -8.23
C PHE A 136 8.28 12.62 -8.29
N VAL A 137 7.29 13.41 -7.86
CA VAL A 137 5.88 12.99 -7.81
C VAL A 137 5.29 12.95 -9.22
N PRO A 138 4.86 11.79 -9.73
CA PRO A 138 4.23 11.69 -11.04
C PRO A 138 2.71 11.92 -10.95
N GLU A 139 2.08 12.12 -12.11
CA GLU A 139 0.63 12.00 -12.28
C GLU A 139 0.26 10.51 -12.48
N LEU A 140 -0.94 10.10 -12.08
CA LEU A 140 -1.41 8.71 -12.18
C LEU A 140 -1.30 8.16 -13.60
N HIS A 141 -1.62 8.94 -14.63
CA HIS A 141 -1.55 8.51 -16.02
C HIS A 141 -0.15 8.03 -16.44
N GLN A 142 0.93 8.56 -15.84
CA GLN A 142 2.30 8.16 -16.11
C GLN A 142 2.59 6.77 -15.54
N VAL A 143 2.07 6.46 -14.37
CA VAL A 143 2.19 5.14 -13.74
C VAL A 143 1.32 4.10 -14.47
N LEU A 144 0.09 4.47 -14.85
CA LEU A 144 -0.78 3.63 -15.69
C LEU A 144 -0.10 3.24 -17.01
N ALA A 145 0.64 4.17 -17.63
CA ALA A 145 1.37 3.88 -18.88
C ALA A 145 2.46 2.81 -18.67
N VAL A 146 3.16 2.83 -17.54
CA VAL A 146 4.16 1.80 -17.18
C VAL A 146 3.48 0.45 -16.95
N ALA A 147 2.46 0.39 -16.11
CA ALA A 147 1.73 -0.84 -15.82
C ALA A 147 1.19 -1.47 -17.11
N ARG A 148 0.58 -0.67 -17.99
CA ARG A 148 0.09 -1.09 -19.29
C ARG A 148 1.20 -1.67 -20.18
N GLN A 149 2.38 -1.07 -20.19
CA GLN A 149 3.51 -1.59 -20.95
C GLN A 149 3.90 -2.99 -20.47
N PHE A 150 4.01 -3.21 -19.16
CA PHE A 150 4.38 -4.52 -18.59
C PHE A 150 3.28 -5.56 -18.80
N ASN A 151 2.02 -5.22 -18.65
CA ASN A 151 0.90 -6.14 -18.86
C ASN A 151 0.83 -6.64 -20.31
N ARG A 152 1.20 -5.81 -21.28
CA ARG A 152 1.13 -6.13 -22.71
C ARG A 152 2.40 -6.70 -23.30
N GLN A 153 3.40 -7.01 -22.49
CA GLN A 153 4.60 -7.71 -22.93
C GLN A 153 4.31 -9.19 -23.10
N ALA A 154 4.59 -9.71 -24.30
CA ALA A 154 4.47 -11.14 -24.57
C ALA A 154 5.39 -11.95 -23.63
N GLY A 155 4.85 -12.98 -23.00
CA GLY A 155 5.59 -13.81 -22.02
C GLY A 155 5.46 -13.33 -20.55
N ASN A 156 4.85 -12.18 -20.28
CA ASN A 156 4.54 -11.74 -18.92
C ASN A 156 3.11 -12.19 -18.54
N ALA A 157 2.97 -13.47 -18.26
CA ALA A 157 1.67 -14.13 -18.12
C ALA A 157 0.81 -13.62 -16.93
N LEU A 158 1.33 -12.78 -16.04
CA LEU A 158 0.59 -12.27 -14.87
C LEU A 158 1.16 -10.94 -14.36
N GLY A 159 1.64 -10.07 -15.23
CA GLY A 159 2.25 -8.81 -14.79
C GLY A 159 1.48 -7.58 -15.26
N GLY A 160 1.78 -6.44 -14.66
CA GLY A 160 1.23 -5.15 -15.03
C GLY A 160 -0.16 -4.86 -14.48
N ILE A 161 -0.59 -5.55 -13.44
CA ILE A 161 -1.77 -5.15 -12.66
C ILE A 161 -1.36 -4.05 -11.70
N LEU A 162 -2.17 -3.01 -11.62
CA LEU A 162 -1.97 -1.88 -10.73
C LEU A 162 -3.11 -1.81 -9.71
N ILE A 163 -2.78 -1.76 -8.44
CA ILE A 163 -3.69 -1.36 -7.39
C ILE A 163 -3.53 0.15 -7.19
N VAL A 164 -4.63 0.87 -7.14
CA VAL A 164 -4.65 2.32 -6.91
C VAL A 164 -5.41 2.55 -5.61
N GLU A 165 -4.66 2.94 -4.56
CA GLU A 165 -5.28 3.30 -3.30
C GLU A 165 -5.93 4.68 -3.38
N LEU A 166 -7.25 4.68 -3.17
CA LEU A 166 -8.05 5.89 -3.06
C LEU A 166 -8.03 6.36 -1.61
N LYS A 167 -7.24 7.38 -1.32
CA LYS A 167 -7.08 7.90 0.05
C LYS A 167 -8.29 8.72 0.49
N ALA A 168 -8.83 8.39 1.66
CA ALA A 168 -9.70 9.31 2.39
C ALA A 168 -8.84 10.44 2.95
N LEU A 169 -9.13 11.69 2.59
CA LEU A 169 -8.36 12.82 3.07
C LEU A 169 -8.58 13.04 4.56
N SER A 170 -7.55 13.50 5.26
CA SER A 170 -7.68 13.86 6.67
C SER A 170 -8.66 15.02 6.87
N PRO A 171 -9.25 15.19 8.06
CA PRO A 171 -10.07 16.36 8.38
C PRO A 171 -9.33 17.69 8.27
N HIS A 172 -8.00 17.66 8.21
CA HIS A 172 -7.16 18.83 7.98
C HIS A 172 -7.27 19.33 6.53
N CYS A 173 -7.23 18.41 5.57
CA CYS A 173 -7.23 18.76 4.15
C CYS A 173 -8.64 18.81 3.56
N ASP A 174 -9.54 17.94 3.97
CA ASP A 174 -10.95 18.01 3.58
C ASP A 174 -11.87 18.13 4.82
N PRO A 175 -12.00 19.33 5.41
CA PRO A 175 -12.83 19.53 6.59
C PRO A 175 -14.33 19.29 6.35
N HIS A 176 -14.77 19.28 5.10
CA HIS A 176 -16.19 19.12 4.71
C HIS A 176 -16.53 17.73 4.22
N ASP A 177 -15.56 16.84 4.04
CA ASP A 177 -15.76 15.47 3.59
C ASP A 177 -16.53 15.40 2.26
N ASN A 178 -16.05 16.12 1.26
CA ASN A 178 -16.80 16.30 0.01
C ASN A 178 -15.97 16.10 -1.27
N LEU A 179 -14.74 15.61 -1.16
CA LEU A 179 -13.84 15.40 -2.31
C LEU A 179 -13.89 13.97 -2.87
N GLU A 180 -14.51 13.01 -2.17
CA GLU A 180 -14.50 11.59 -2.56
C GLU A 180 -15.05 11.36 -3.98
N GLN A 181 -16.17 12.02 -4.32
CA GLN A 181 -16.75 11.88 -5.66
C GLN A 181 -15.77 12.35 -6.74
N THR A 182 -15.03 13.43 -6.48
CA THR A 182 -14.05 13.97 -7.43
C THR A 182 -12.87 13.04 -7.56
N ILE A 183 -12.33 12.52 -6.44
CA ILE A 183 -11.22 11.56 -6.43
C ILE A 183 -11.58 10.33 -7.27
N VAL A 184 -12.72 9.69 -6.99
CA VAL A 184 -13.15 8.49 -7.69
C VAL A 184 -13.39 8.76 -9.18
N SER A 185 -14.12 9.83 -9.52
CA SER A 185 -14.44 10.13 -10.93
C SER A 185 -13.18 10.46 -11.73
N THR A 186 -12.21 11.16 -11.14
CA THR A 186 -10.93 11.46 -11.79
C THR A 186 -10.11 10.17 -12.01
N ALA A 187 -10.00 9.31 -10.98
CA ALA A 187 -9.28 8.05 -11.11
C ALA A 187 -9.90 7.15 -12.20
N VAL A 188 -11.21 6.99 -12.20
CA VAL A 188 -11.92 6.21 -13.23
C VAL A 188 -11.69 6.79 -14.63
N ALA A 189 -11.76 8.11 -14.78
CA ALA A 189 -11.53 8.75 -16.08
C ALA A 189 -10.12 8.52 -16.62
N GLU A 190 -9.09 8.64 -15.78
CA GLU A 190 -7.68 8.39 -16.17
C GLU A 190 -7.47 6.91 -16.52
N ILE A 191 -8.02 5.97 -15.76
CA ILE A 191 -7.95 4.53 -16.02
C ILE A 191 -8.60 4.19 -17.36
N GLN A 192 -9.80 4.73 -17.63
CA GLN A 192 -10.51 4.53 -18.89
C GLN A 192 -9.76 5.15 -20.07
N GLN A 193 -9.20 6.35 -19.91
CA GLN A 193 -8.37 6.97 -20.94
C GLN A 193 -7.11 6.15 -21.23
N ALA A 194 -6.50 5.55 -20.22
CA ALA A 194 -5.38 4.63 -20.35
C ALA A 194 -5.77 3.25 -20.93
N LYS A 195 -7.08 2.93 -21.01
CA LYS A 195 -7.61 1.60 -21.38
C LYS A 195 -7.06 0.51 -20.47
N MET A 196 -7.16 0.74 -19.16
CA MET A 196 -6.66 -0.13 -18.10
C MET A 196 -7.78 -0.66 -17.21
N ASP A 197 -9.05 -0.54 -17.59
CA ASP A 197 -10.22 -0.88 -16.78
C ASP A 197 -10.21 -2.32 -16.26
N ASP A 198 -9.62 -3.23 -17.01
CA ASP A 198 -9.52 -4.65 -16.68
C ASP A 198 -8.18 -5.04 -16.02
N GLN A 199 -7.27 -4.09 -15.80
CA GLN A 199 -5.93 -4.29 -15.26
C GLN A 199 -5.67 -3.50 -13.97
N VAL A 200 -6.67 -2.77 -13.49
CA VAL A 200 -6.61 -1.98 -12.27
C VAL A 200 -7.52 -2.59 -11.21
N MET A 201 -7.12 -2.51 -9.97
CA MET A 201 -7.95 -2.67 -8.79
C MET A 201 -7.96 -1.35 -8.02
N PHE A 202 -9.03 -1.04 -7.35
CA PHE A 202 -9.02 -0.01 -6.31
C PHE A 202 -8.85 -0.66 -4.95
N ASP A 203 -8.10 0.00 -4.07
CA ASP A 203 -8.18 -0.27 -2.66
C ASP A 203 -8.49 1.02 -1.88
N SER A 204 -8.95 0.88 -0.67
CA SER A 204 -9.17 1.99 0.26
C SER A 204 -9.55 1.49 1.65
N PHE A 205 -9.16 2.25 2.65
CA PHE A 205 -9.71 2.13 4.01
C PHE A 205 -11.12 2.74 4.14
N SER A 206 -11.59 3.48 3.12
CA SER A 206 -12.89 4.15 3.12
C SER A 206 -13.97 3.37 2.37
N PRO A 207 -14.96 2.79 3.07
CA PRO A 207 -16.11 2.18 2.40
C PRO A 207 -16.90 3.15 1.50
N ALA A 208 -16.86 4.45 1.81
CA ALA A 208 -17.56 5.46 1.03
C ALA A 208 -16.92 5.61 -0.37
N LEU A 209 -15.60 5.73 -0.45
CA LEU A 209 -14.86 5.77 -1.71
C LEU A 209 -15.10 4.50 -2.55
N LEU A 210 -15.06 3.33 -1.91
CA LEU A 210 -15.29 2.05 -2.61
C LEU A 210 -16.73 1.90 -3.11
N LEU A 211 -17.71 2.41 -2.37
CA LEU A 211 -19.09 2.41 -2.82
C LEU A 211 -19.28 3.34 -4.04
N LEU A 212 -18.68 4.51 -4.03
CA LEU A 212 -18.65 5.42 -5.18
C LEU A 212 -17.95 4.78 -6.39
N ALA A 213 -16.82 4.10 -6.16
CA ALA A 213 -16.12 3.35 -7.20
C ALA A 213 -16.99 2.22 -7.76
N ALA A 214 -17.73 1.49 -6.91
CA ALA A 214 -18.67 0.46 -7.34
C ALA A 214 -19.78 1.01 -8.23
N GLN A 215 -20.25 2.21 -7.95
CA GLN A 215 -21.30 2.88 -8.74
C GLN A 215 -20.76 3.43 -10.07
N THR A 216 -19.52 3.94 -10.07
CA THR A 216 -18.92 4.61 -11.23
C THR A 216 -18.25 3.63 -12.18
N ALA A 217 -17.57 2.60 -11.67
CA ALA A 217 -16.82 1.60 -12.43
C ALA A 217 -16.99 0.20 -11.82
N PRO A 218 -18.19 -0.41 -11.92
CA PRO A 218 -18.52 -1.67 -11.24
C PRO A 218 -17.63 -2.85 -11.66
N ALA A 219 -17.05 -2.81 -12.86
CA ALA A 219 -16.18 -3.87 -13.38
C ALA A 219 -14.80 -3.89 -12.75
N ILE A 220 -14.30 -2.76 -12.21
CA ILE A 220 -13.01 -2.68 -11.55
C ILE A 220 -13.12 -3.36 -10.18
N PRO A 221 -12.31 -4.41 -9.90
CA PRO A 221 -12.29 -5.05 -8.58
C PRO A 221 -11.87 -4.05 -7.48
N ARG A 222 -12.34 -4.29 -6.28
CA ARG A 222 -12.10 -3.43 -5.12
C ARG A 222 -11.65 -4.23 -3.92
N GLU A 223 -10.82 -3.60 -3.08
CA GLU A 223 -10.35 -4.05 -1.79
C GLU A 223 -10.78 -3.05 -0.72
N LEU A 224 -11.22 -3.56 0.42
CA LEU A 224 -11.47 -2.77 1.62
C LEU A 224 -10.45 -3.13 2.67
N ASP A 225 -9.66 -2.15 3.10
CA ASP A 225 -8.63 -2.32 4.10
C ASP A 225 -9.08 -1.98 5.50
N ILE A 226 -8.41 -2.57 6.47
CA ILE A 226 -8.59 -2.28 7.89
C ILE A 226 -7.25 -2.04 8.58
N SER A 227 -7.16 -0.88 9.26
CA SER A 227 -6.15 -0.65 10.28
C SER A 227 -6.65 -1.14 11.65
N GLY A 228 -5.76 -1.69 12.46
CA GLY A 228 -6.09 -2.01 13.85
C GLY A 228 -6.60 -0.82 14.66
N LEU A 229 -6.24 0.40 14.24
CA LEU A 229 -6.74 1.63 14.87
C LEU A 229 -8.26 1.82 14.69
N GLN A 230 -8.85 1.30 13.61
CA GLN A 230 -10.30 1.38 13.36
C GLN A 230 -11.13 0.48 14.30
N LEU A 231 -10.49 -0.44 15.03
CA LEU A 231 -11.12 -1.22 16.08
C LEU A 231 -11.10 -0.53 17.45
N LEU A 232 -10.47 0.63 17.55
CA LEU A 232 -10.29 1.38 18.77
C LEU A 232 -11.25 2.58 18.81
N THR A 233 -11.65 2.96 20.02
CA THR A 233 -12.32 4.24 20.22
C THR A 233 -11.34 5.40 20.04
N PRO A 234 -11.80 6.62 19.71
CA PRO A 234 -10.91 7.80 19.58
C PRO A 234 -10.00 7.99 20.81
N ALA A 235 -10.52 7.82 22.02
CA ALA A 235 -9.73 7.92 23.24
C ALA A 235 -8.64 6.83 23.36
N GLN A 236 -8.91 5.63 22.86
CA GLN A 236 -7.91 4.55 22.80
C GLN A 236 -6.88 4.83 21.73
N VAL A 237 -7.27 5.37 20.57
CA VAL A 237 -6.32 5.80 19.53
C VAL A 237 -5.36 6.85 20.08
N GLU A 238 -5.85 7.87 20.77
CA GLU A 238 -5.01 8.87 21.44
C GLU A 238 -4.07 8.24 22.48
N ALA A 239 -4.56 7.32 23.29
CA ALA A 239 -3.76 6.64 24.30
C ALA A 239 -2.65 5.76 23.67
N VAL A 240 -2.94 5.04 22.60
CA VAL A 240 -1.98 4.16 21.90
C VAL A 240 -0.98 4.96 21.09
N THR A 241 -1.42 6.01 20.41
CA THR A 241 -0.55 6.84 19.57
C THR A 241 0.28 7.84 20.37
N GLY A 242 -0.13 8.15 21.61
CA GLY A 242 0.51 9.17 22.43
C GLY A 242 0.34 10.60 21.88
N LEU A 243 -0.52 10.78 20.87
CA LEU A 243 -0.76 12.06 20.21
C LEU A 243 -2.23 12.47 20.43
N PRO A 244 -2.47 13.67 20.99
CA PRO A 244 -3.80 14.24 20.94
C PRO A 244 -4.22 14.42 19.49
N VAL A 245 -5.43 14.00 19.14
CA VAL A 245 -6.01 14.10 17.80
C VAL A 245 -5.96 15.53 17.22
N THR A 246 -5.82 16.51 18.11
CA THR A 246 -5.87 17.93 17.76
C THR A 246 -4.52 18.58 17.46
N ILE A 247 -3.39 17.86 17.65
CA ILE A 247 -2.06 18.44 17.47
C ILE A 247 -1.34 17.76 16.30
N MET A 248 -1.30 18.45 15.17
CA MET A 248 -0.48 18.03 14.01
C MET A 248 1.01 18.05 14.37
N THR A 249 1.71 17.00 13.99
CA THR A 249 3.16 16.87 14.20
C THR A 249 3.79 16.09 13.06
N ASN A 250 5.00 16.49 12.65
CA ASN A 250 5.81 15.75 11.67
C ASN A 250 6.59 14.60 12.31
N LYS A 251 6.43 14.36 13.61
CA LYS A 251 7.10 13.27 14.29
C LYS A 251 6.29 12.00 14.16
N LYS A 252 6.98 10.91 13.83
CA LYS A 252 6.40 9.59 13.99
C LYS A 252 6.17 9.31 15.47
N ASN A 253 5.04 8.66 15.77
CA ASN A 253 4.71 8.23 17.13
C ASN A 253 5.50 6.96 17.52
N SER A 254 5.18 6.39 18.69
CA SER A 254 5.77 5.13 19.17
C SER A 254 5.48 3.91 18.28
N LEU A 255 4.46 3.99 17.43
CA LEU A 255 4.10 2.95 16.45
C LEU A 255 4.74 3.21 15.08
N GLY A 256 5.51 4.29 14.93
CA GLY A 256 6.11 4.66 13.65
C GLY A 256 5.18 5.41 12.70
N LEU A 257 3.93 5.71 13.09
CA LEU A 257 2.93 6.39 12.28
C LEU A 257 3.14 7.91 12.29
N THR A 258 2.91 8.53 11.14
CA THR A 258 2.85 9.97 10.99
C THR A 258 1.49 10.51 11.44
N TRP A 259 1.39 11.81 11.65
CA TRP A 259 0.08 12.43 11.92
C TRP A 259 -0.86 12.35 10.70
N ALA A 260 -0.33 12.30 9.47
CA ALA A 260 -1.13 12.09 8.26
C ALA A 260 -1.88 10.76 8.31
N GLU A 261 -1.16 9.66 8.56
CA GLU A 261 -1.74 8.32 8.68
C GLU A 261 -2.79 8.27 9.81
N ILE A 262 -2.50 8.88 10.96
CA ILE A 262 -3.45 8.93 12.09
C ILE A 262 -4.65 9.81 11.76
N GLY A 263 -4.42 10.96 11.11
CA GLY A 263 -5.48 11.92 10.74
C GLY A 263 -6.50 11.29 9.79
N GLN A 264 -6.06 10.47 8.85
CA GLN A 264 -6.94 9.71 7.96
C GLN A 264 -7.84 8.74 8.75
N VAL A 265 -7.29 8.03 9.75
CA VAL A 265 -8.06 7.09 10.58
C VAL A 265 -9.27 7.76 11.24
N PHE A 266 -9.19 9.05 11.60
CA PHE A 266 -10.35 9.74 12.19
C PHE A 266 -11.48 10.02 11.21
N ARG A 267 -11.20 9.98 9.91
CA ARG A 267 -12.22 10.07 8.86
C ARG A 267 -12.88 8.72 8.60
N LEU A 268 -12.16 7.63 8.86
CA LEU A 268 -12.60 6.28 8.57
C LEU A 268 -13.63 5.78 9.58
N PRO A 269 -14.56 4.90 9.18
CA PRO A 269 -15.49 4.29 10.13
C PRO A 269 -14.75 3.39 11.10
N GLY A 270 -15.10 3.49 12.39
CA GLY A 270 -14.70 2.50 13.37
C GLY A 270 -15.56 1.24 13.28
N TYR A 271 -14.97 0.08 13.57
CA TYR A 271 -15.67 -1.20 13.56
C TYR A 271 -15.76 -1.77 14.98
N ALA A 272 -16.96 -2.15 15.40
CA ALA A 272 -17.16 -2.79 16.70
C ALA A 272 -16.73 -4.27 16.70
N SER A 273 -16.55 -4.88 15.53
CA SER A 273 -16.11 -6.27 15.38
C SER A 273 -15.62 -6.56 13.96
N VAL A 274 -14.84 -7.63 13.83
CA VAL A 274 -14.42 -8.21 12.54
C VAL A 274 -15.62 -8.56 11.66
N GLN A 275 -16.71 -9.07 12.25
CA GLN A 275 -17.92 -9.41 11.50
C GLN A 275 -18.58 -8.17 10.88
N GLN A 276 -18.56 -7.04 11.59
CA GLN A 276 -19.04 -5.77 11.04
C GLN A 276 -18.18 -5.31 9.86
N PHE A 277 -16.86 -5.41 9.97
CA PHE A 277 -15.93 -5.11 8.89
C PHE A 277 -16.20 -5.97 7.64
N LEU A 278 -16.25 -7.31 7.80
CA LEU A 278 -16.54 -8.22 6.70
C LEU A 278 -17.92 -7.94 6.07
N GLY A 279 -18.93 -7.63 6.90
CA GLY A 279 -20.26 -7.21 6.44
C GLY A 279 -20.23 -5.91 5.64
N THR A 280 -19.36 -4.96 6.01
CA THR A 280 -19.15 -3.73 5.25
C THR A 280 -18.50 -4.05 3.90
N GLY A 281 -17.49 -4.94 3.84
CA GLY A 281 -16.90 -5.38 2.58
C GLY A 281 -17.94 -5.97 1.61
N ILE A 282 -18.85 -6.81 2.10
CA ILE A 282 -19.95 -7.34 1.29
C ILE A 282 -20.89 -6.21 0.82
N ALA A 283 -21.25 -5.29 1.70
CA ALA A 283 -22.16 -4.17 1.38
C ALA A 283 -21.55 -3.21 0.33
N THR A 284 -20.25 -3.03 0.34
CA THR A 284 -19.50 -2.22 -0.65
C THR A 284 -19.11 -3.00 -1.90
N GLN A 285 -19.52 -4.28 -1.98
CA GLN A 285 -19.30 -5.15 -3.15
C GLN A 285 -17.81 -5.33 -3.49
N VAL A 286 -16.95 -5.41 -2.49
CA VAL A 286 -15.53 -5.68 -2.71
C VAL A 286 -15.29 -7.16 -3.01
N ARG A 287 -14.19 -7.45 -3.67
CA ARG A 287 -13.70 -8.82 -3.92
C ARG A 287 -12.60 -9.21 -2.93
N VAL A 288 -12.01 -8.23 -2.27
CA VAL A 288 -10.86 -8.38 -1.38
C VAL A 288 -11.12 -7.59 -0.11
N VAL A 289 -10.65 -8.13 1.01
CA VAL A 289 -10.50 -7.38 2.27
C VAL A 289 -9.02 -7.43 2.65
N GLY A 290 -8.46 -6.27 2.95
CA GLY A 290 -7.08 -6.14 3.40
C GLY A 290 -6.98 -5.92 4.91
N GLY A 291 -5.79 -6.13 5.46
CA GLY A 291 -5.54 -5.83 6.86
C GLY A 291 -4.08 -5.56 7.14
N GLU A 292 -3.84 -4.47 7.87
CA GLU A 292 -2.49 -4.08 8.26
C GLU A 292 -1.89 -5.00 9.33
N MET A 293 -0.56 -4.98 9.45
CA MET A 293 0.16 -5.68 10.52
C MET A 293 -0.34 -5.29 11.92
N ASN A 294 -0.75 -4.04 12.12
CA ASN A 294 -1.30 -3.56 13.38
C ASN A 294 -2.71 -4.12 13.70
N PHE A 295 -3.39 -4.68 12.69
CA PHE A 295 -4.62 -5.47 12.84
C PHE A 295 -4.31 -6.93 13.18
N PHE A 296 -3.49 -7.61 12.37
CA PHE A 296 -3.20 -9.05 12.54
C PHE A 296 -2.29 -9.34 13.74
N GLY A 297 -1.22 -8.57 13.93
CA GLY A 297 -0.20 -8.84 14.95
C GLY A 297 -0.74 -8.85 16.37
N PRO A 298 -1.40 -7.78 16.86
CA PRO A 298 -1.99 -7.75 18.18
C PRO A 298 -3.10 -8.80 18.38
N ALA A 299 -3.90 -9.08 17.35
CA ALA A 299 -4.94 -10.10 17.41
C ALA A 299 -4.35 -11.49 17.66
N GLU A 300 -3.31 -11.87 16.90
CA GLU A 300 -2.60 -13.14 17.08
C GLU A 300 -1.90 -13.25 18.43
N GLN A 301 -1.32 -12.15 18.95
CA GLN A 301 -0.68 -12.14 20.27
C GLN A 301 -1.71 -12.34 21.40
N GLN A 302 -2.90 -11.78 21.30
CA GLN A 302 -3.96 -11.92 22.30
C GLN A 302 -4.68 -13.26 22.21
N GLN A 303 -4.95 -13.72 21.00
CA GLN A 303 -5.66 -14.95 20.70
C GLN A 303 -5.01 -15.67 19.50
N PRO A 304 -4.05 -16.58 19.75
CA PRO A 304 -3.41 -17.33 18.68
C PRO A 304 -4.44 -18.05 17.79
N GLY A 305 -4.27 -17.94 16.48
CA GLY A 305 -5.19 -18.47 15.46
C GLY A 305 -6.31 -17.51 15.04
N SER A 306 -6.40 -16.31 15.62
CA SER A 306 -7.43 -15.33 15.27
C SER A 306 -7.27 -14.79 13.84
N GLY A 307 -6.04 -14.56 13.37
CA GLY A 307 -5.78 -14.12 12.01
C GLY A 307 -6.14 -15.19 10.97
N ALA A 308 -5.79 -16.46 11.21
CA ALA A 308 -6.21 -17.57 10.36
C ALA A 308 -7.74 -17.75 10.38
N ALA A 309 -8.39 -17.54 11.53
CA ALA A 309 -9.84 -17.56 11.63
C ALA A 309 -10.50 -16.41 10.84
N PHE A 310 -9.90 -15.22 10.85
CA PHE A 310 -10.35 -14.11 10.00
C PHE A 310 -10.26 -14.46 8.52
N VAL A 311 -9.11 -14.99 8.06
CA VAL A 311 -8.90 -15.41 6.68
C VAL A 311 -9.95 -16.45 6.27
N ALA A 312 -10.18 -17.48 7.11
CA ALA A 312 -11.18 -18.50 6.85
C ALA A 312 -12.62 -17.91 6.77
N ALA A 313 -12.94 -16.96 7.64
CA ALA A 313 -14.24 -16.28 7.63
C ALA A 313 -14.44 -15.47 6.34
N ALA A 314 -13.44 -14.68 5.91
CA ALA A 314 -13.47 -13.96 4.66
C ALA A 314 -13.62 -14.89 3.45
N HIS A 315 -12.85 -15.96 3.38
CA HIS A 315 -12.94 -16.97 2.32
C HIS A 315 -14.33 -17.63 2.28
N SER A 316 -14.95 -17.89 3.44
CA SER A 316 -16.32 -18.46 3.49
C SER A 316 -17.38 -17.52 2.90
N LEU A 317 -17.09 -16.24 2.84
CA LEU A 317 -17.92 -15.19 2.22
C LEU A 317 -17.55 -14.95 0.74
N GLY A 318 -16.58 -15.68 0.21
CA GLY A 318 -16.09 -15.51 -1.17
C GLY A 318 -15.16 -14.33 -1.36
N LEU A 319 -14.64 -13.75 -0.27
CA LEU A 319 -13.68 -12.67 -0.30
C LEU A 319 -12.25 -13.22 -0.30
N ARG A 320 -11.34 -12.55 -1.00
CA ARG A 320 -9.90 -12.73 -0.85
C ARG A 320 -9.38 -11.91 0.32
N VAL A 321 -8.20 -12.29 0.85
CA VAL A 321 -7.56 -11.57 1.95
C VAL A 321 -6.16 -11.17 1.55
N PHE A 322 -5.87 -9.87 1.61
CA PHE A 322 -4.54 -9.32 1.45
C PHE A 322 -4.01 -8.84 2.81
N ALA A 323 -2.70 -8.74 2.94
CA ALA A 323 -2.07 -8.30 4.19
C ALA A 323 -0.98 -7.27 3.93
N ASP A 324 -0.88 -6.26 4.80
CA ASP A 324 -0.03 -5.09 4.62
C ASP A 324 0.66 -4.65 5.92
N PRO A 325 1.93 -4.18 5.85
CA PRO A 325 2.94 -4.58 4.90
C PRO A 325 3.86 -5.67 5.49
N ALA A 326 4.46 -6.49 4.65
CA ALA A 326 5.62 -7.28 5.04
C ALA A 326 6.90 -6.45 4.89
N GLN A 327 7.52 -6.07 6.00
CA GLN A 327 8.78 -5.33 6.02
C GLN A 327 10.00 -6.25 6.12
N THR A 328 9.80 -7.47 6.59
CA THR A 328 10.84 -8.48 6.78
C THR A 328 10.39 -9.85 6.28
N ALA A 329 11.34 -10.77 6.09
CA ALA A 329 11.02 -12.15 5.79
C ALA A 329 10.18 -12.83 6.91
N ALA A 330 10.31 -12.35 8.15
CA ALA A 330 9.49 -12.85 9.27
C ALA A 330 8.03 -12.41 9.12
N ASP A 331 7.78 -11.16 8.72
CA ASP A 331 6.42 -10.66 8.46
C ASP A 331 5.78 -11.42 7.29
N TRP A 332 6.54 -11.64 6.22
CA TRP A 332 6.09 -12.44 5.09
C TRP A 332 5.65 -13.85 5.54
N ASN A 333 6.51 -14.53 6.32
CA ASN A 333 6.21 -15.87 6.82
C ASN A 333 5.02 -15.88 7.79
N PHE A 334 4.88 -14.83 8.60
CA PHE A 334 3.73 -14.63 9.48
C PHE A 334 2.44 -14.56 8.66
N PHE A 335 2.34 -13.66 7.71
CA PHE A 335 1.14 -13.51 6.88
C PHE A 335 0.85 -14.76 6.02
N ALA A 336 1.89 -15.35 5.42
CA ALA A 336 1.74 -16.60 4.67
C ALA A 336 1.22 -17.74 5.55
N GLY A 337 1.64 -17.78 6.83
CA GLY A 337 1.16 -18.73 7.82
C GLY A 337 -0.31 -18.56 8.20
N LEU A 338 -0.87 -17.35 8.06
CA LEU A 338 -2.29 -17.10 8.25
C LEU A 338 -3.15 -17.58 7.06
N GLY A 339 -2.53 -17.84 5.90
CA GLY A 339 -3.23 -18.29 4.69
C GLY A 339 -3.82 -17.17 3.84
N VAL A 340 -3.27 -15.94 3.94
CA VAL A 340 -3.70 -14.81 3.10
C VAL A 340 -3.43 -15.06 1.61
N ASP A 341 -4.14 -14.37 0.74
CA ASP A 341 -4.05 -14.54 -0.71
C ASP A 341 -2.94 -13.70 -1.34
N ALA A 342 -2.66 -12.52 -0.81
CA ALA A 342 -1.55 -11.69 -1.25
C ALA A 342 -0.97 -10.88 -0.08
N ILE A 343 0.25 -10.38 -0.27
CA ILE A 343 0.97 -9.63 0.76
C ILE A 343 1.62 -8.42 0.10
N TYR A 344 1.31 -7.24 0.57
CA TYR A 344 2.02 -6.01 0.23
C TYR A 344 3.43 -6.05 0.80
N SER A 345 4.42 -5.95 -0.06
CA SER A 345 5.81 -6.15 0.30
C SER A 345 6.61 -4.86 0.20
N ASN A 346 7.22 -4.49 1.34
CA ASN A 346 8.21 -3.42 1.43
C ASN A 346 9.63 -3.93 1.12
N ILE A 347 9.77 -5.20 0.79
CA ILE A 347 11.06 -5.82 0.54
C ILE A 347 11.22 -5.99 -0.97
N PRO A 348 12.18 -5.30 -1.62
CA PRO A 348 12.44 -5.51 -3.05
C PRO A 348 12.69 -6.97 -3.43
N LEU A 349 13.25 -7.77 -2.49
CA LEU A 349 13.47 -9.21 -2.63
C LEU A 349 12.22 -10.06 -2.40
N GLY A 350 11.19 -9.56 -1.70
CA GLY A 350 9.93 -10.28 -1.49
C GLY A 350 9.22 -10.59 -2.81
N VAL A 351 9.40 -9.71 -3.78
CA VAL A 351 8.96 -9.90 -5.16
C VAL A 351 9.70 -11.07 -5.84
N GLN A 352 10.94 -11.35 -5.45
CA GLN A 352 11.74 -12.47 -5.96
C GLN A 352 11.43 -13.81 -5.28
N LEU A 353 10.79 -13.80 -4.09
CA LEU A 353 10.42 -15.00 -3.35
C LEU A 353 9.11 -15.63 -3.86
N GLN A 354 8.50 -15.09 -4.90
CA GLN A 354 7.35 -15.73 -5.52
C GLN A 354 7.78 -17.10 -6.08
N PRO A 355 7.14 -18.20 -5.67
CA PRO A 355 7.41 -19.47 -6.30
C PRO A 355 7.17 -19.31 -7.81
N ALA A 356 8.12 -19.74 -8.62
CA ALA A 356 7.92 -19.79 -10.05
C ALA A 356 6.60 -20.52 -10.32
N ILE A 357 5.64 -19.84 -10.93
CA ILE A 357 4.40 -20.53 -11.32
C ILE A 357 4.82 -21.60 -12.30
N PRO A 358 4.43 -22.88 -12.08
CA PRO A 358 4.55 -23.86 -13.13
C PRO A 358 3.85 -23.30 -14.36
N ASN A 359 4.56 -23.21 -15.49
CA ASN A 359 3.91 -22.89 -16.75
C ASN A 359 2.61 -23.71 -16.82
N PRO A 360 1.45 -23.10 -17.13
CA PRO A 360 0.28 -23.89 -17.44
C PRO A 360 0.72 -24.87 -18.53
N LEU A 361 0.57 -26.16 -18.23
CA LEU A 361 0.89 -27.24 -19.15
C LEU A 361 0.24 -26.96 -20.51
N PRO A 362 0.93 -27.31 -21.60
CA PRO A 362 0.49 -27.03 -22.95
C PRO A 362 -0.90 -27.60 -23.27
#